data_61fa35c36f08ca5e815de3eb538cc9cd
#
_entry.id   61fa35c36f08ca5e815de3eb538cc9cd
#
_cell.length_a   1.000
_cell.length_b   1.000
_cell.length_c   1.000
_cell.angle_alpha   90.00
_cell.angle_beta   90.00
_cell.angle_gamma   90.00
#
_symmetry.space_group_name_H-M   'P 1'
#
loop_
_entity.id
_entity.type
_entity.pdbx_description
1 polymer ?
#
loop_
_entity_poly.entity_id
_entity_poly.type
_entity_poly.pdbx_seq_one_letter_code
_entity_poly.pdbx_strand_id
1 'polypeptide(L)'
;MKKLVTCKEMKDLDSTTIREIGVPSEVLMERAALKVVEETEKYLQKDERILVVCGSGNNGGDGIAVARLFHLKGIRVEFYMVGNKDKMTRETALQYKIASGYRVPEVNNPQWSEYTTIVDAVFGVGLTRPIEGHYADIIHEMNSARAKKIAVDIPSGVNGDTGLEMGIAFSADLTVTFAYRKRGLCFYPGRLYAGRIVTADIGIYEQEAVTASAACLENKDLQLFPERDPDGNKGTFGKVLFVTGSEGMCGAAYLSASAALRAGAGMVKIQTVEANRIPLQILLPEAMVCSRFDQESNEQLLSWCDVIVIGPGLGTSVASREREQWFLTAAAREKKPLILDADGLNLLAAHPQWYQYLGEHVVLTPHIGEMSRLSGRTIQEIQHEIADTALKCAAETGSVCVLKDACTVIADEKGQMYLNLSGNSGMATAGSGDVLSGILAAVLCMYLKTEEQPPMVLKAALGVYLHGLCGDLAAAEKGMRSMLAGDIIEYLPKALAIGEEESGL
;
A
#
# COMPACT_ATOMS: atom_id res chain seq x y z
N MET A 1 1.72 8.39 10.28
CA MET A 1 1.63 8.14 8.83
C MET A 1 2.91 8.56 8.14
N LYS A 2 3.40 7.79 7.18
CA LYS A 2 4.54 8.16 6.33
C LYS A 2 4.05 8.67 4.98
N LYS A 3 4.58 9.81 4.55
CA LYS A 3 4.33 10.38 3.22
C LYS A 3 4.98 9.51 2.16
N LEU A 4 4.29 9.31 1.05
CA LEU A 4 4.78 8.67 -0.17
C LEU A 4 4.66 9.67 -1.30
N VAL A 5 5.69 9.76 -2.13
CA VAL A 5 5.78 10.82 -3.16
C VAL A 5 5.92 10.25 -4.56
N THR A 6 5.47 11.01 -5.54
CA THR A 6 5.83 10.82 -6.95
C THR A 6 7.24 11.33 -7.22
N CYS A 7 7.81 10.92 -8.35
CA CYS A 7 9.09 11.48 -8.84
C CYS A 7 9.02 12.99 -9.04
N LYS A 8 7.86 13.50 -9.45
CA LYS A 8 7.64 14.95 -9.64
C LYS A 8 7.64 15.67 -8.29
N GLU A 9 6.85 15.20 -7.32
CA GLU A 9 6.79 15.78 -5.98
C GLU A 9 8.17 15.77 -5.31
N MET A 10 8.96 14.71 -5.48
CA MET A 10 10.33 14.67 -4.94
C MET A 10 11.21 15.74 -5.58
N LYS A 11 11.14 15.93 -6.91
CA LYS A 11 11.91 16.99 -7.61
C LYS A 11 11.46 18.39 -7.17
N ASP A 12 10.18 18.59 -6.91
CA ASP A 12 9.65 19.88 -6.44
C ASP A 12 10.17 20.17 -5.02
N LEU A 13 10.20 19.18 -4.14
CA LEU A 13 10.78 19.27 -2.79
C LEU A 13 12.27 19.58 -2.81
N ASP A 14 13.04 18.88 -3.65
CA ASP A 14 14.47 19.15 -3.87
C ASP A 14 14.68 20.60 -4.35
N SER A 15 13.90 21.01 -5.36
CA SER A 15 14.00 22.35 -5.94
C SER A 15 13.68 23.43 -4.92
N THR A 16 12.66 23.26 -4.09
CA THR A 16 12.30 24.18 -3.01
C THR A 16 13.42 24.26 -1.96
N THR A 17 13.95 23.11 -1.53
CA THR A 17 15.04 23.06 -0.56
C THR A 17 16.28 23.79 -1.07
N ILE A 18 16.59 23.64 -2.36
CA ILE A 18 17.78 24.27 -2.97
C ILE A 18 17.55 25.76 -3.21
N ARG A 19 16.40 26.14 -3.80
CA ARG A 19 16.20 27.51 -4.31
C ARG A 19 15.62 28.47 -3.29
N GLU A 20 14.71 27.99 -2.42
CA GLU A 20 14.02 28.84 -1.46
C GLU A 20 14.67 28.82 -0.09
N ILE A 21 15.06 27.63 0.39
CA ILE A 21 15.76 27.49 1.68
C ILE A 21 17.25 27.77 1.53
N GLY A 22 17.81 27.58 0.32
CA GLY A 22 19.19 27.92 0.01
C GLY A 22 20.22 26.83 0.37
N VAL A 23 19.78 25.56 0.59
CA VAL A 23 20.72 24.45 0.78
C VAL A 23 21.36 24.10 -0.55
N PRO A 24 22.70 24.18 -0.69
CA PRO A 24 23.37 23.81 -1.94
C PRO A 24 23.09 22.36 -2.34
N SER A 25 22.89 22.11 -3.64
CA SER A 25 22.62 20.75 -4.16
C SER A 25 23.74 19.76 -3.81
N GLU A 26 24.99 20.27 -3.78
CA GLU A 26 26.17 19.49 -3.39
C GLU A 26 26.12 19.01 -1.93
N VAL A 27 25.49 19.78 -1.04
CA VAL A 27 25.31 19.40 0.37
C VAL A 27 24.29 18.27 0.48
N LEU A 28 23.17 18.35 -0.27
CA LEU A 28 22.17 17.28 -0.30
C LEU A 28 22.76 15.99 -0.87
N MET A 29 23.52 16.07 -1.97
CA MET A 29 24.22 14.94 -2.59
C MET A 29 25.25 14.30 -1.64
N GLU A 30 26.02 15.09 -0.91
CA GLU A 30 26.96 14.56 0.09
C GLU A 30 26.24 13.84 1.23
N ARG A 31 25.13 14.40 1.72
CA ARG A 31 24.30 13.75 2.75
C ARG A 31 23.67 12.45 2.25
N ALA A 32 23.18 12.44 1.01
CA ALA A 32 22.66 11.24 0.36
C ALA A 32 23.72 10.14 0.29
N ALA A 33 24.92 10.47 -0.21
CA ALA A 33 26.02 9.53 -0.30
C ALA A 33 26.47 9.00 1.08
N LEU A 34 26.55 9.85 2.10
CA LEU A 34 26.86 9.45 3.48
C LEU A 34 25.84 8.43 4.00
N LYS A 35 24.54 8.64 3.72
CA LYS A 35 23.49 7.69 4.13
C LYS A 35 23.56 6.36 3.39
N VAL A 36 23.88 6.36 2.10
CA VAL A 36 24.11 5.11 1.35
C VAL A 36 25.27 4.33 1.95
N VAL A 37 26.38 5.02 2.25
CA VAL A 37 27.56 4.39 2.88
C VAL A 37 27.20 3.83 4.26
N GLU A 38 26.56 4.62 5.12
CA GLU A 38 26.13 4.21 6.48
C GLU A 38 25.25 2.95 6.45
N GLU A 39 24.26 2.91 5.54
CA GLU A 39 23.36 1.77 5.44
C GLU A 39 24.05 0.56 4.82
N THR A 40 24.93 0.76 3.84
CA THR A 40 25.68 -0.33 3.20
C THR A 40 26.67 -0.97 4.16
N GLU A 41 27.40 -0.18 4.98
CA GLU A 41 28.38 -0.67 5.96
C GLU A 41 27.81 -1.72 6.92
N LYS A 42 26.53 -1.65 7.25
CA LYS A 42 25.86 -2.64 8.12
C LYS A 42 25.89 -4.06 7.57
N TYR A 43 26.20 -4.22 6.28
CA TYR A 43 26.20 -5.50 5.57
C TYR A 43 27.57 -5.90 5.01
N LEU A 44 28.57 -5.02 5.10
CA LEU A 44 29.90 -5.33 4.61
C LEU A 44 30.58 -6.40 5.48
N GLN A 45 31.35 -7.25 4.82
CA GLN A 45 32.16 -8.28 5.47
C GLN A 45 33.65 -7.88 5.42
N LYS A 46 34.51 -8.72 6.01
CA LYS A 46 35.94 -8.57 5.89
C LYS A 46 36.37 -8.86 4.44
N ASP A 47 37.28 -8.04 3.91
CA ASP A 47 37.81 -8.15 2.54
C ASP A 47 36.82 -7.77 1.40
N GLU A 48 35.91 -6.85 1.66
CA GLU A 48 34.99 -6.33 0.63
C GLU A 48 35.71 -5.68 -0.55
N ARG A 49 35.18 -5.92 -1.75
CA ARG A 49 35.55 -5.21 -2.98
C ARG A 49 34.27 -4.68 -3.62
N ILE A 50 34.13 -3.35 -3.60
CA ILE A 50 32.92 -2.65 -4.02
C ILE A 50 33.09 -2.10 -5.43
N LEU A 51 32.10 -2.31 -6.29
CA LEU A 51 31.95 -1.61 -7.56
C LEU A 51 30.75 -0.67 -7.48
N VAL A 52 30.98 0.62 -7.74
CA VAL A 52 29.89 1.59 -7.88
C VAL A 52 29.69 1.90 -9.36
N VAL A 53 28.51 1.58 -9.90
CA VAL A 53 28.17 1.77 -11.32
C VAL A 53 27.39 3.06 -11.47
N CYS A 54 27.95 4.04 -12.18
CA CYS A 54 27.48 5.42 -12.18
C CYS A 54 26.98 5.87 -13.57
N GLY A 55 25.80 6.48 -13.60
CA GLY A 55 25.30 7.21 -14.75
C GLY A 55 25.88 8.64 -14.85
N SER A 56 25.47 9.39 -15.88
CA SER A 56 25.86 10.81 -16.07
C SER A 56 24.92 11.81 -15.39
N GLY A 57 23.78 11.37 -14.88
CA GLY A 57 22.82 12.20 -14.12
C GLY A 57 23.17 12.32 -12.63
N ASN A 58 22.37 13.05 -11.86
CA ASN A 58 22.62 13.29 -10.43
C ASN A 58 22.75 12.00 -9.60
N ASN A 59 22.00 10.96 -9.92
CA ASN A 59 22.16 9.65 -9.27
C ASN A 59 23.59 9.10 -9.42
N GLY A 60 24.19 9.28 -10.61
CA GLY A 60 25.61 8.96 -10.84
C GLY A 60 26.55 9.81 -9.98
N GLY A 61 26.20 11.08 -9.74
CA GLY A 61 26.91 11.97 -8.81
C GLY A 61 26.89 11.44 -7.37
N ASP A 62 25.70 10.99 -6.89
CA ASP A 62 25.56 10.33 -5.59
C ASP A 62 26.46 9.08 -5.53
N GLY A 63 26.45 8.25 -6.60
CA GLY A 63 27.31 7.06 -6.69
C GLY A 63 28.80 7.37 -6.63
N ILE A 64 29.28 8.38 -7.36
CA ILE A 64 30.70 8.79 -7.33
C ILE A 64 31.07 9.28 -5.92
N ALA A 65 30.19 10.03 -5.26
CA ALA A 65 30.40 10.46 -3.88
C ALA A 65 30.45 9.26 -2.92
N VAL A 66 29.59 8.24 -3.11
CA VAL A 66 29.62 6.97 -2.36
C VAL A 66 30.97 6.26 -2.55
N ALA A 67 31.46 6.14 -3.79
CA ALA A 67 32.76 5.53 -4.07
C ALA A 67 33.91 6.26 -3.35
N ARG A 68 33.88 7.59 -3.41
CA ARG A 68 34.87 8.43 -2.71
C ARG A 68 34.83 8.23 -1.20
N LEU A 69 33.65 8.18 -0.61
CA LEU A 69 33.48 7.99 0.83
C LEU A 69 33.98 6.62 1.29
N PHE A 70 33.71 5.54 0.56
CA PHE A 70 34.29 4.23 0.83
C PHE A 70 35.81 4.22 0.71
N HIS A 71 36.34 4.87 -0.32
CA HIS A 71 37.81 5.02 -0.51
C HIS A 71 38.48 5.72 0.68
N LEU A 72 37.87 6.81 1.17
CA LEU A 72 38.39 7.55 2.34
C LEU A 72 38.31 6.73 3.65
N LYS A 73 37.43 5.76 3.73
CA LYS A 73 37.34 4.79 4.84
C LYS A 73 38.34 3.63 4.70
N GLY A 74 39.15 3.59 3.63
CA GLY A 74 40.10 2.52 3.36
C GLY A 74 39.45 1.23 2.84
N ILE A 75 38.15 1.26 2.42
CA ILE A 75 37.48 0.12 1.82
C ILE A 75 37.87 0.04 0.34
N ARG A 76 38.15 -1.17 -0.15
CA ARG A 76 38.49 -1.41 -1.57
C ARG A 76 37.30 -1.11 -2.44
N VAL A 77 37.34 -0.01 -3.17
CA VAL A 77 36.24 0.44 -4.04
C VAL A 77 36.78 0.92 -5.37
N GLU A 78 36.04 0.63 -6.41
CA GLU A 78 36.23 1.15 -7.76
C GLU A 78 34.90 1.71 -8.25
N PHE A 79 34.91 2.70 -9.14
CA PHE A 79 33.70 3.13 -9.81
C PHE A 79 33.79 2.94 -11.32
N TYR A 80 32.65 2.67 -11.95
CA TYR A 80 32.50 2.49 -13.39
C TYR A 80 31.50 3.50 -13.95
N MET A 81 31.97 4.37 -14.86
CA MET A 81 31.12 5.33 -15.56
C MET A 81 30.50 4.69 -16.79
N VAL A 82 29.23 4.31 -16.69
CA VAL A 82 28.45 3.83 -17.84
C VAL A 82 27.94 4.99 -18.70
N GLY A 83 27.72 6.14 -18.07
CA GLY A 83 27.24 7.35 -18.74
C GLY A 83 28.31 8.06 -19.58
N ASN A 84 27.85 8.83 -20.57
CA ASN A 84 28.73 9.71 -21.32
C ASN A 84 29.24 10.84 -20.41
N LYS A 85 30.58 10.94 -20.24
CA LYS A 85 31.23 11.94 -19.38
C LYS A 85 30.96 13.38 -19.83
N ASP A 86 30.80 13.61 -21.14
CA ASP A 86 30.49 14.94 -21.69
C ASP A 86 29.04 15.39 -21.38
N LYS A 87 28.21 14.48 -20.92
CA LYS A 87 26.79 14.72 -20.55
C LYS A 87 26.56 14.71 -19.05
N MET A 88 27.58 14.76 -18.24
CA MET A 88 27.43 14.85 -16.79
C MET A 88 26.69 16.11 -16.39
N THR A 89 25.81 15.98 -15.39
CA THR A 89 25.26 17.16 -14.70
C THR A 89 26.39 17.92 -14.01
N ARG A 90 26.16 19.19 -13.66
CA ARG A 90 27.16 20.02 -12.97
C ARG A 90 27.64 19.37 -11.68
N GLU A 91 26.68 18.83 -10.91
CA GLU A 91 26.92 18.16 -9.63
C GLU A 91 27.76 16.88 -9.84
N THR A 92 27.39 16.06 -10.82
CA THR A 92 28.13 14.83 -11.15
C THR A 92 29.55 15.11 -11.62
N ALA A 93 29.72 16.13 -12.48
CA ALA A 93 31.06 16.56 -12.93
C ALA A 93 31.93 17.05 -11.76
N LEU A 94 31.33 17.75 -10.79
CA LEU A 94 32.03 18.18 -9.58
C LEU A 94 32.47 16.96 -8.74
N GLN A 95 31.60 15.99 -8.48
CA GLN A 95 31.92 14.77 -7.73
C GLN A 95 33.00 13.95 -8.45
N TYR A 96 32.93 13.86 -9.78
CA TYR A 96 33.96 13.21 -10.58
C TYR A 96 35.34 13.88 -10.41
N LYS A 97 35.39 15.23 -10.46
CA LYS A 97 36.61 15.99 -10.21
C LYS A 97 37.16 15.75 -8.80
N ILE A 98 36.30 15.74 -7.79
CA ILE A 98 36.67 15.48 -6.40
C ILE A 98 37.25 14.07 -6.25
N ALA A 99 36.54 13.05 -6.76
CA ALA A 99 36.96 11.65 -6.70
C ALA A 99 38.31 11.44 -7.39
N SER A 100 38.51 12.08 -8.55
CA SER A 100 39.83 12.09 -9.25
C SER A 100 40.94 12.72 -8.40
N GLY A 101 40.64 13.82 -7.68
CA GLY A 101 41.58 14.46 -6.75
C GLY A 101 42.00 13.54 -5.59
N TYR A 102 41.09 12.73 -5.08
CA TYR A 102 41.33 11.69 -4.08
C TYR A 102 41.95 10.41 -4.67
N ARG A 103 42.11 10.33 -6.00
CA ARG A 103 42.62 9.16 -6.72
C ARG A 103 41.76 7.89 -6.48
N VAL A 104 40.43 8.07 -6.40
CA VAL A 104 39.51 6.93 -6.35
C VAL A 104 39.66 6.14 -7.66
N PRO A 105 39.89 4.82 -7.62
CA PRO A 105 40.08 4.04 -8.84
C PRO A 105 38.84 4.04 -9.74
N GLU A 106 39.03 4.39 -11.01
CA GLU A 106 38.02 4.23 -12.05
C GLU A 106 38.37 3.01 -12.91
N VAL A 107 37.38 2.15 -13.17
CA VAL A 107 37.54 1.01 -14.05
C VAL A 107 36.72 1.20 -15.33
N ASN A 108 37.26 0.81 -16.50
CA ASN A 108 36.57 0.93 -17.79
C ASN A 108 35.94 -0.39 -18.26
N ASN A 109 36.39 -1.52 -17.73
CA ASN A 109 35.88 -2.85 -18.06
C ASN A 109 35.91 -3.73 -16.78
N PRO A 110 34.92 -3.62 -15.93
CA PRO A 110 34.88 -4.33 -14.65
C PRO A 110 34.78 -5.84 -14.85
N GLN A 111 35.57 -6.59 -14.07
CA GLN A 111 35.42 -8.04 -13.98
C GLN A 111 34.36 -8.33 -12.91
N TRP A 112 33.10 -8.48 -13.30
CA TRP A 112 31.93 -8.55 -12.40
C TRP A 112 32.06 -9.62 -11.30
N SER A 113 32.73 -10.74 -11.59
CA SER A 113 32.93 -11.83 -10.63
C SER A 113 33.92 -11.51 -9.50
N GLU A 114 34.66 -10.41 -9.58
CA GLU A 114 35.66 -10.05 -8.56
C GLU A 114 35.06 -9.15 -7.46
N TYR A 115 33.86 -8.63 -7.64
CA TYR A 115 33.22 -7.75 -6.67
C TYR A 115 32.29 -8.51 -5.74
N THR A 116 32.35 -8.15 -4.47
CA THR A 116 31.49 -8.70 -3.42
C THR A 116 30.23 -7.86 -3.21
N THR A 117 30.30 -6.57 -3.58
CA THR A 117 29.18 -5.62 -3.50
C THR A 117 29.13 -4.76 -4.77
N ILE A 118 27.96 -4.62 -5.35
CA ILE A 118 27.68 -3.73 -6.50
C ILE A 118 26.67 -2.69 -6.05
N VAL A 119 27.02 -1.41 -6.27
CA VAL A 119 26.14 -0.27 -5.99
C VAL A 119 25.66 0.28 -7.32
N ASP A 120 24.35 0.27 -7.50
CA ASP A 120 23.65 0.85 -8.66
C ASP A 120 23.36 2.32 -8.41
N ALA A 121 23.98 3.15 -9.21
CA ALA A 121 23.77 4.59 -9.28
C ALA A 121 23.67 5.06 -10.76
N VAL A 122 23.04 4.23 -11.62
CA VAL A 122 22.92 4.55 -13.05
C VAL A 122 21.76 5.50 -13.29
N PHE A 123 20.55 5.12 -12.87
CA PHE A 123 19.34 5.92 -13.04
C PHE A 123 18.56 6.04 -11.72
N GLY A 124 18.04 7.22 -11.42
CA GLY A 124 17.12 7.49 -10.30
C GLY A 124 15.78 8.03 -10.78
N VAL A 125 15.17 8.95 -10.04
CA VAL A 125 13.85 9.58 -10.33
C VAL A 125 13.74 10.28 -11.70
N GLY A 126 14.81 10.37 -12.45
CA GLY A 126 14.84 11.01 -13.78
C GLY A 126 14.53 10.08 -14.96
N LEU A 127 14.38 8.78 -14.75
CA LEU A 127 14.16 7.82 -15.83
C LEU A 127 12.74 7.97 -16.39
N THR A 128 12.65 8.24 -17.71
CA THR A 128 11.34 8.47 -18.39
C THR A 128 11.13 7.61 -19.62
N ARG A 129 12.08 6.74 -19.96
CA ARG A 129 12.03 5.87 -21.14
C ARG A 129 12.63 4.50 -20.81
N PRO A 130 12.23 3.45 -21.56
CA PRO A 130 12.83 2.12 -21.40
C PRO A 130 14.36 2.14 -21.53
N ILE A 131 15.01 1.29 -20.76
CA ILE A 131 16.45 1.07 -20.82
C ILE A 131 16.74 0.05 -21.92
N GLU A 132 17.62 0.43 -22.86
CA GLU A 132 17.96 -0.38 -24.03
C GLU A 132 19.48 -0.31 -24.31
N GLY A 133 19.97 -1.23 -25.14
CA GLY A 133 21.34 -1.27 -25.63
C GLY A 133 22.36 -1.40 -24.49
N HIS A 134 23.46 -0.66 -24.57
CA HIS A 134 24.58 -0.75 -23.63
C HIS A 134 24.19 -0.65 -22.15
N TYR A 135 23.22 0.21 -21.81
CA TYR A 135 22.76 0.30 -20.41
C TYR A 135 22.02 -0.97 -19.98
N ALA A 136 21.24 -1.58 -20.89
CA ALA A 136 20.57 -2.84 -20.60
C ALA A 136 21.56 -3.99 -20.38
N ASP A 137 22.62 -4.05 -21.23
CA ASP A 137 23.69 -5.04 -21.10
C ASP A 137 24.38 -4.93 -19.74
N ILE A 138 24.68 -3.71 -19.30
CA ILE A 138 25.35 -3.45 -18.01
C ILE A 138 24.42 -3.86 -16.83
N ILE A 139 23.14 -3.52 -16.85
CA ILE A 139 22.22 -3.92 -15.79
C ILE A 139 22.06 -5.45 -15.77
N HIS A 140 22.07 -6.10 -16.92
CA HIS A 140 22.06 -7.56 -17.01
C HIS A 140 23.29 -8.18 -16.33
N GLU A 141 24.50 -7.64 -16.61
CA GLU A 141 25.74 -8.07 -15.96
C GLU A 141 25.71 -7.86 -14.44
N MET A 142 25.25 -6.68 -14.00
CA MET A 142 25.07 -6.37 -12.58
C MET A 142 24.14 -7.36 -11.89
N ASN A 143 23.01 -7.71 -12.53
CA ASN A 143 22.05 -8.68 -12.00
C ASN A 143 22.62 -10.10 -11.93
N SER A 144 23.46 -10.47 -12.91
CA SER A 144 24.07 -11.81 -13.00
C SER A 144 25.22 -12.02 -12.02
N ALA A 145 25.83 -10.93 -11.54
CA ALA A 145 26.94 -11.01 -10.60
C ALA A 145 26.54 -11.60 -9.24
N ARG A 146 27.41 -12.46 -8.69
CA ARG A 146 27.26 -13.02 -7.34
C ARG A 146 27.77 -12.05 -6.29
N ALA A 147 27.16 -10.89 -6.21
CA ALA A 147 27.52 -9.82 -5.31
C ALA A 147 26.27 -9.36 -4.54
N LYS A 148 26.47 -8.72 -3.40
CA LYS A 148 25.41 -7.96 -2.74
C LYS A 148 25.06 -6.75 -3.61
N LYS A 149 23.78 -6.47 -3.75
CA LYS A 149 23.24 -5.47 -4.67
C LYS A 149 22.57 -4.33 -3.92
N ILE A 150 23.11 -3.14 -4.06
CA ILE A 150 22.61 -1.93 -3.38
C ILE A 150 22.13 -0.93 -4.44
N ALA A 151 20.93 -0.39 -4.30
CA ALA A 151 20.45 0.67 -5.18
C ALA A 151 20.46 2.04 -4.46
N VAL A 152 20.94 3.04 -5.19
CA VAL A 152 20.91 4.45 -4.77
C VAL A 152 19.60 5.05 -5.24
N ASP A 153 18.77 5.48 -4.31
CA ASP A 153 17.47 6.11 -4.44
C ASP A 153 16.36 5.19 -5.00
N ILE A 154 16.49 4.74 -6.24
CA ILE A 154 15.57 3.81 -6.93
C ILE A 154 16.40 2.83 -7.74
N PRO A 155 16.11 1.51 -7.74
CA PRO A 155 16.79 0.60 -8.63
C PRO A 155 16.65 1.04 -10.08
N SER A 156 17.77 1.10 -10.81
CA SER A 156 17.77 1.50 -12.21
C SER A 156 16.81 0.63 -13.02
N GLY A 157 15.92 1.26 -13.80
CA GLY A 157 14.91 0.59 -14.58
C GLY A 157 13.57 0.39 -13.89
N VAL A 158 13.42 0.76 -12.63
CA VAL A 158 12.12 0.83 -11.96
C VAL A 158 11.49 2.21 -12.15
N ASN A 159 10.26 2.27 -12.61
CA ASN A 159 9.49 3.51 -12.66
C ASN A 159 9.12 3.94 -11.23
N GLY A 160 9.58 5.13 -10.81
CA GLY A 160 9.40 5.61 -9.44
C GLY A 160 7.96 5.97 -9.06
N ASP A 161 7.03 6.03 -10.02
CA ASP A 161 5.63 6.34 -9.78
C ASP A 161 4.72 5.10 -9.86
N THR A 162 4.97 4.22 -10.81
CA THR A 162 4.13 3.03 -11.07
C THR A 162 4.74 1.73 -10.58
N GLY A 163 6.05 1.69 -10.33
CA GLY A 163 6.77 0.46 -9.99
C GLY A 163 7.00 -0.49 -11.17
N LEU A 164 6.61 -0.10 -12.38
CA LEU A 164 6.80 -0.92 -13.56
C LEU A 164 8.26 -0.99 -13.98
N GLU A 165 8.63 -2.11 -14.57
CA GLU A 165 9.92 -2.30 -15.21
C GLU A 165 10.00 -1.51 -16.51
N MET A 166 11.05 -0.76 -16.69
CA MET A 166 11.29 0.06 -17.87
C MET A 166 12.37 -0.58 -18.76
N GLY A 167 12.02 -1.65 -19.44
CA GLY A 167 12.89 -2.45 -20.30
C GLY A 167 13.65 -3.53 -19.54
N ILE A 168 14.52 -3.13 -18.64
CA ILE A 168 15.20 -4.00 -17.68
C ILE A 168 15.36 -3.24 -16.34
N ALA A 169 15.27 -3.95 -15.22
CA ALA A 169 15.46 -3.36 -13.91
C ALA A 169 16.58 -4.06 -13.11
N PHE A 170 17.32 -3.27 -12.36
CA PHE A 170 18.28 -3.76 -11.38
C PHE A 170 17.57 -4.39 -10.19
N SER A 171 17.99 -5.59 -9.79
CA SER A 171 17.41 -6.32 -8.66
C SER A 171 18.27 -6.12 -7.43
N ALA A 172 17.91 -5.17 -6.57
CA ALA A 172 18.64 -4.84 -5.36
C ALA A 172 18.27 -5.74 -4.18
N ASP A 173 19.25 -6.01 -3.29
CA ASP A 173 19.00 -6.56 -1.95
C ASP A 173 18.59 -5.45 -0.97
N LEU A 174 19.12 -4.24 -1.21
CA LEU A 174 18.87 -3.04 -0.41
C LEU A 174 18.72 -1.83 -1.32
N THR A 175 17.68 -1.04 -1.10
CA THR A 175 17.52 0.29 -1.70
C THR A 175 17.56 1.34 -0.60
N VAL A 176 18.47 2.33 -0.73
CA VAL A 176 18.51 3.51 0.14
C VAL A 176 17.89 4.67 -0.61
N THR A 177 16.61 4.94 -0.32
CA THR A 177 15.85 6.03 -0.96
C THR A 177 15.86 7.29 -0.09
N PHE A 178 15.87 8.47 -0.72
CA PHE A 178 16.13 9.73 -0.03
C PHE A 178 14.86 10.48 0.32
N ALA A 179 14.83 11.05 1.52
CA ALA A 179 13.80 11.85 2.14
C ALA A 179 12.45 11.13 2.26
N TYR A 180 11.83 10.78 1.14
CA TYR A 180 10.56 10.09 1.07
C TYR A 180 10.63 8.88 0.15
N ARG A 181 9.88 7.82 0.50
CA ARG A 181 9.73 6.67 -0.38
C ARG A 181 8.91 7.07 -1.59
N LYS A 182 9.41 6.75 -2.78
CA LYS A 182 8.67 6.92 -4.02
C LYS A 182 7.59 5.84 -4.11
N ARG A 183 6.39 6.22 -4.51
CA ARG A 183 5.24 5.29 -4.51
C ARG A 183 5.47 4.06 -5.39
N GLY A 184 6.26 4.17 -6.46
CA GLY A 184 6.62 3.03 -7.31
C GLY A 184 7.43 1.94 -6.59
N LEU A 185 8.11 2.28 -5.50
CA LEU A 185 8.78 1.30 -4.63
C LEU A 185 7.79 0.52 -3.73
N CYS A 186 6.50 0.89 -3.75
CA CYS A 186 5.44 0.20 -3.03
C CYS A 186 4.69 -0.79 -3.92
N PHE A 187 4.62 -0.53 -5.23
CA PHE A 187 3.92 -1.36 -6.19
C PHE A 187 4.79 -2.49 -6.76
N TYR A 188 4.14 -3.56 -7.18
CA TYR A 188 4.81 -4.66 -7.89
C TYR A 188 4.87 -4.37 -9.40
N PRO A 189 5.96 -4.75 -10.09
CA PRO A 189 7.13 -5.49 -9.59
C PRO A 189 8.20 -4.63 -8.88
N GLY A 190 8.11 -3.31 -8.86
CA GLY A 190 9.09 -2.39 -8.29
C GLY A 190 9.53 -2.73 -6.86
N ARG A 191 8.58 -3.14 -6.02
CA ARG A 191 8.85 -3.60 -4.64
C ARG A 191 9.78 -4.83 -4.59
N LEU A 192 9.69 -5.74 -5.58
CA LEU A 192 10.59 -6.89 -5.66
C LEU A 192 12.00 -6.46 -6.04
N TYR A 193 12.12 -5.56 -7.02
CA TYR A 193 13.42 -5.04 -7.46
C TYR A 193 14.13 -4.22 -6.38
N ALA A 194 13.36 -3.57 -5.50
CA ALA A 194 13.91 -2.72 -4.45
C ALA A 194 14.51 -3.48 -3.27
N GLY A 195 14.15 -4.74 -3.07
CA GLY A 195 14.56 -5.51 -1.90
C GLY A 195 14.14 -4.85 -0.58
N ARG A 196 15.04 -4.81 0.41
CA ARG A 196 14.82 -4.04 1.63
C ARG A 196 14.95 -2.54 1.34
N ILE A 197 13.96 -1.76 1.74
CA ILE A 197 13.95 -0.30 1.51
C ILE A 197 14.26 0.42 2.81
N VAL A 198 15.26 1.30 2.78
CA VAL A 198 15.56 2.26 3.85
C VAL A 198 15.30 3.66 3.32
N THR A 199 14.44 4.42 4.00
CA THR A 199 14.22 5.83 3.70
C THR A 199 15.17 6.66 4.55
N ALA A 200 16.10 7.35 3.93
CA ALA A 200 17.14 8.11 4.58
C ALA A 200 16.82 9.60 4.60
N ASP A 201 16.86 10.23 5.77
CA ASP A 201 16.80 11.69 5.89
C ASP A 201 18.08 12.31 5.38
N ILE A 202 17.97 13.17 4.38
CA ILE A 202 19.05 13.94 3.79
C ILE A 202 18.90 15.45 4.03
N GLY A 203 17.86 15.87 4.78
CA GLY A 203 17.57 17.27 5.14
C GLY A 203 16.79 18.03 4.08
N ILE A 204 15.90 17.36 3.40
CA ILE A 204 14.90 18.02 2.55
C ILE A 204 13.93 18.79 3.45
N TYR A 205 13.67 20.03 3.06
CA TYR A 205 12.73 20.89 3.78
C TYR A 205 11.31 20.38 3.60
N GLU A 206 10.68 20.04 4.72
CA GLU A 206 9.29 19.62 4.76
C GLU A 206 8.39 20.86 4.83
N GLN A 207 7.78 21.23 3.71
CA GLN A 207 6.73 22.27 3.71
C GLN A 207 5.38 21.65 4.08
N GLU A 208 4.62 22.35 4.93
CA GLU A 208 3.21 22.01 5.17
C GLU A 208 2.37 22.09 3.88
N ALA A 209 2.79 22.96 2.93
CA ALA A 209 2.11 23.18 1.66
C ALA A 209 2.34 22.07 0.59
N VAL A 210 3.39 21.25 0.71
CA VAL A 210 3.58 20.13 -0.21
C VAL A 210 2.80 18.93 0.32
N THR A 211 1.56 18.84 -0.13
CA THR A 211 0.71 17.68 0.12
C THR A 211 1.27 16.51 -0.70
N ALA A 212 1.86 15.52 -0.05
CA ALA A 212 2.21 14.27 -0.72
C ALA A 212 0.93 13.64 -1.29
N SER A 213 0.99 13.15 -2.52
CA SER A 213 -0.17 12.55 -3.20
C SER A 213 -0.64 11.25 -2.54
N ALA A 214 0.19 10.64 -1.70
CA ALA A 214 -0.14 9.42 -0.98
C ALA A 214 0.51 9.36 0.41
N ALA A 215 -0.04 8.49 1.26
CA ALA A 215 0.56 8.14 2.56
C ALA A 215 0.44 6.62 2.82
N CYS A 216 1.22 6.10 3.75
CA CYS A 216 1.02 4.75 4.30
C CYS A 216 0.96 4.82 5.82
N LEU A 217 0.23 3.85 6.39
CA LEU A 217 0.07 3.70 7.84
C LEU A 217 1.19 2.82 8.43
N GLU A 218 1.45 3.04 9.70
CA GLU A 218 2.36 2.26 10.55
C GLU A 218 1.67 1.90 11.87
N ASN A 219 2.27 1.02 12.69
CA ASN A 219 1.68 0.59 13.97
C ASN A 219 1.24 1.76 14.85
N LYS A 220 2.07 2.81 14.97
CA LYS A 220 1.73 4.01 15.74
C LYS A 220 0.45 4.73 15.29
N ASP A 221 0.03 4.53 14.05
CA ASP A 221 -1.18 5.17 13.54
C ASP A 221 -2.46 4.47 14.01
N LEU A 222 -2.35 3.28 14.63
CA LEU A 222 -3.48 2.62 15.30
C LEU A 222 -3.96 3.41 16.54
N GLN A 223 -3.13 4.29 17.10
CA GLN A 223 -3.56 5.27 18.11
C GLN A 223 -4.66 6.24 17.62
N LEU A 224 -4.90 6.30 16.31
CA LEU A 224 -6.02 7.05 15.74
C LEU A 224 -7.37 6.37 15.97
N PHE A 225 -7.40 5.10 16.36
CA PHE A 225 -8.66 4.49 16.82
C PHE A 225 -9.12 5.18 18.09
N PRO A 226 -10.42 5.52 18.18
CA PRO A 226 -10.94 6.14 19.39
C PRO A 226 -10.88 5.15 20.56
N GLU A 227 -10.62 5.68 21.75
CA GLU A 227 -10.70 4.91 22.97
C GLU A 227 -12.10 4.31 23.16
N ARG A 228 -12.14 3.11 23.71
CA ARG A 228 -13.42 2.46 24.01
C ARG A 228 -14.02 3.08 25.24
N ASP A 229 -15.21 3.68 25.12
CA ASP A 229 -15.94 4.30 26.21
C ASP A 229 -16.17 3.30 27.37
N PRO A 230 -15.60 3.53 28.57
CA PRO A 230 -15.73 2.62 29.70
C PRO A 230 -17.17 2.53 30.25
N ASP A 231 -18.01 3.54 30.01
CA ASP A 231 -19.46 3.53 30.34
C ASP A 231 -20.34 3.12 29.15
N GLY A 232 -19.70 2.64 28.07
CA GLY A 232 -20.37 2.24 26.85
C GLY A 232 -21.12 0.91 27.00
N ASN A 233 -22.22 0.78 26.26
CA ASN A 233 -22.99 -0.46 26.13
C ASN A 233 -22.95 -0.97 24.68
N LYS A 234 -23.47 -2.20 24.44
CA LYS A 234 -23.48 -2.81 23.10
C LYS A 234 -24.06 -1.92 21.99
N GLY A 235 -24.99 -1.02 22.31
CA GLY A 235 -25.56 -0.06 21.35
C GLY A 235 -24.64 1.13 21.09
N THR A 236 -23.72 1.45 21.99
CA THR A 236 -22.73 2.52 21.84
C THR A 236 -21.69 2.18 20.78
N PHE A 237 -21.32 0.90 20.70
CA PHE A 237 -20.25 0.41 19.84
C PHE A 237 -20.70 0.04 18.43
N GLY A 238 -21.91 0.47 18.04
CA GLY A 238 -22.45 0.36 16.69
C GLY A 238 -23.12 -0.98 16.37
N LYS A 239 -24.00 -0.91 15.38
CA LYS A 239 -24.84 -2.02 14.91
C LYS A 239 -24.61 -2.23 13.43
N VAL A 240 -24.08 -3.40 13.07
CA VAL A 240 -23.78 -3.73 11.67
C VAL A 240 -24.84 -4.68 11.12
N LEU A 241 -25.39 -4.33 9.96
CA LEU A 241 -26.24 -5.20 9.16
C LEU A 241 -25.41 -5.80 8.01
N PHE A 242 -25.36 -7.12 7.95
CA PHE A 242 -24.79 -7.87 6.84
C PHE A 242 -25.89 -8.38 5.93
N VAL A 243 -25.91 -7.97 4.68
CA VAL A 243 -26.74 -8.50 3.61
C VAL A 243 -25.89 -9.45 2.78
N THR A 244 -25.77 -10.68 3.25
CA THR A 244 -24.70 -11.60 2.83
C THR A 244 -25.17 -13.06 2.84
N GLY A 245 -24.47 -13.91 2.10
CA GLY A 245 -24.68 -15.34 2.10
C GLY A 245 -25.90 -15.78 1.27
N SER A 246 -25.66 -16.55 0.22
CA SER A 246 -26.62 -17.35 -0.52
C SER A 246 -26.55 -18.80 -0.07
N GLU A 247 -27.39 -19.67 -0.64
CA GLU A 247 -27.35 -21.11 -0.38
C GLU A 247 -25.95 -21.67 -0.73
N GLY A 248 -25.34 -22.37 0.23
CA GLY A 248 -23.97 -22.88 0.11
C GLY A 248 -22.85 -21.87 0.43
N MET A 249 -23.19 -20.59 0.71
CA MET A 249 -22.23 -19.52 0.97
C MET A 249 -22.34 -18.92 2.37
N CYS A 250 -22.76 -19.71 3.36
CA CYS A 250 -22.85 -19.25 4.75
C CYS A 250 -21.49 -18.89 5.36
N GLY A 251 -20.37 -19.46 4.84
CA GLY A 251 -19.01 -19.19 5.30
C GLY A 251 -18.61 -17.72 5.10
N ALA A 252 -18.97 -17.09 3.98
CA ALA A 252 -18.70 -15.68 3.73
C ALA A 252 -19.46 -14.77 4.73
N ALA A 253 -20.74 -15.08 5.00
CA ALA A 253 -21.53 -14.38 6.00
C ALA A 253 -20.95 -14.56 7.42
N TYR A 254 -20.47 -15.76 7.76
CA TYR A 254 -19.81 -16.05 9.03
C TYR A 254 -18.53 -15.25 9.19
N LEU A 255 -17.62 -15.31 8.20
CA LEU A 255 -16.31 -14.66 8.28
C LEU A 255 -16.44 -13.13 8.41
N SER A 256 -17.30 -12.51 7.58
CA SER A 256 -17.51 -11.07 7.64
C SER A 256 -18.14 -10.62 8.97
N ALA A 257 -19.18 -11.31 9.44
CA ALA A 257 -19.85 -10.98 10.69
C ALA A 257 -18.97 -11.23 11.93
N SER A 258 -18.23 -12.36 11.94
CA SER A 258 -17.29 -12.70 13.00
C SER A 258 -16.14 -11.67 13.09
N ALA A 259 -15.59 -11.25 11.95
CA ALA A 259 -14.56 -10.23 11.89
C ALA A 259 -15.05 -8.89 12.49
N ALA A 260 -16.29 -8.48 12.17
CA ALA A 260 -16.85 -7.26 12.74
C ALA A 260 -16.99 -7.32 14.28
N LEU A 261 -17.48 -8.42 14.82
CA LEU A 261 -17.61 -8.61 16.27
C LEU A 261 -16.22 -8.61 16.94
N ARG A 262 -15.25 -9.32 16.36
CA ARG A 262 -13.88 -9.40 16.88
C ARG A 262 -13.13 -8.05 16.79
N ALA A 263 -13.44 -7.25 15.76
CA ALA A 263 -12.90 -5.90 15.61
C ALA A 263 -13.62 -4.85 16.49
N GLY A 264 -14.66 -5.23 17.27
CA GLY A 264 -15.25 -4.37 18.31
C GLY A 264 -16.63 -3.82 18.01
N ALA A 265 -17.31 -4.22 16.93
CA ALA A 265 -18.72 -3.88 16.70
C ALA A 265 -19.60 -4.37 17.83
N GLY A 266 -20.53 -3.53 18.30
CA GLY A 266 -21.36 -3.83 19.47
C GLY A 266 -22.44 -4.89 19.23
N MET A 267 -23.05 -4.88 18.05
CA MET A 267 -24.08 -5.84 17.64
C MET A 267 -24.04 -6.10 16.14
N VAL A 268 -24.33 -7.33 15.76
CA VAL A 268 -24.38 -7.77 14.36
C VAL A 268 -25.72 -8.45 14.05
N LYS A 269 -26.31 -8.08 12.91
CA LYS A 269 -27.40 -8.82 12.28
C LYS A 269 -26.99 -9.28 10.89
N ILE A 270 -27.41 -10.50 10.53
CA ILE A 270 -27.17 -11.08 9.21
C ILE A 270 -28.51 -11.31 8.53
N GLN A 271 -28.76 -10.60 7.45
CA GLN A 271 -29.88 -10.85 6.54
C GLN A 271 -29.39 -11.80 5.45
N THR A 272 -29.93 -13.00 5.39
CA THR A 272 -29.48 -14.09 4.52
C THR A 272 -30.64 -14.99 4.09
N VAL A 273 -30.36 -16.11 3.43
CA VAL A 273 -31.37 -17.11 3.07
C VAL A 273 -31.67 -18.05 4.25
N GLU A 274 -32.89 -18.63 4.31
CA GLU A 274 -33.30 -19.50 5.41
C GLU A 274 -32.36 -20.70 5.63
N ALA A 275 -31.78 -21.24 4.55
CA ALA A 275 -30.83 -22.36 4.63
C ALA A 275 -29.60 -22.05 5.50
N ASN A 276 -29.21 -20.78 5.60
CA ASN A 276 -28.02 -20.34 6.36
C ASN A 276 -28.35 -20.07 7.85
N ARG A 277 -29.62 -19.98 8.25
CA ARG A 277 -30.01 -19.57 9.60
C ARG A 277 -29.43 -20.48 10.68
N ILE A 278 -29.65 -21.77 10.57
CA ILE A 278 -29.17 -22.74 11.57
C ILE A 278 -27.63 -22.82 11.62
N PRO A 279 -26.94 -23.00 10.47
CA PRO A 279 -25.45 -22.98 10.48
C PRO A 279 -24.86 -21.74 11.12
N LEU A 280 -25.39 -20.55 10.81
CA LEU A 280 -24.86 -19.29 11.35
C LEU A 280 -25.11 -19.14 12.86
N GLN A 281 -26.29 -19.58 13.36
CA GLN A 281 -26.58 -19.57 14.80
C GLN A 281 -25.71 -20.54 15.60
N ILE A 282 -25.22 -21.62 14.96
CA ILE A 282 -24.29 -22.55 15.59
C ILE A 282 -22.84 -21.96 15.56
N LEU A 283 -22.42 -21.40 14.41
CA LEU A 283 -21.05 -20.90 14.22
C LEU A 283 -20.79 -19.55 14.90
N LEU A 284 -21.81 -18.69 15.01
CA LEU A 284 -21.72 -17.34 15.55
C LEU A 284 -22.98 -17.02 16.38
N PRO A 285 -23.10 -17.58 17.59
CA PRO A 285 -24.28 -17.39 18.45
C PRO A 285 -24.49 -15.93 18.90
N GLU A 286 -23.45 -15.08 18.82
CA GLU A 286 -23.51 -13.65 19.13
C GLU A 286 -24.25 -12.85 18.03
N ALA A 287 -24.35 -13.36 16.81
CA ALA A 287 -25.03 -12.68 15.72
C ALA A 287 -26.53 -13.04 15.66
N MET A 288 -27.35 -12.04 15.41
CA MET A 288 -28.76 -12.23 15.11
C MET A 288 -28.93 -12.55 13.61
N VAL A 289 -29.72 -13.55 13.27
CA VAL A 289 -29.97 -13.96 11.88
C VAL A 289 -31.43 -13.70 11.48
N CYS A 290 -31.62 -13.05 10.34
CA CYS A 290 -32.91 -12.78 9.71
C CYS A 290 -32.91 -13.35 8.28
N SER A 291 -33.93 -14.16 7.97
CA SER A 291 -34.13 -14.74 6.63
C SER A 291 -35.28 -14.13 5.85
N ARG A 292 -36.07 -13.28 6.49
CA ARG A 292 -37.18 -12.60 5.83
C ARG A 292 -36.71 -11.49 4.96
N PHE A 293 -37.31 -11.35 3.79
CA PHE A 293 -37.09 -10.23 2.87
C PHE A 293 -38.47 -9.74 2.39
N ASP A 294 -39.03 -8.82 3.13
CA ASP A 294 -40.25 -8.08 2.84
C ASP A 294 -40.09 -6.63 3.29
N GLN A 295 -40.99 -5.75 2.85
CA GLN A 295 -40.86 -4.29 3.10
C GLN A 295 -40.76 -3.98 4.60
N GLU A 296 -41.62 -4.58 5.43
CA GLU A 296 -41.65 -4.31 6.87
C GLU A 296 -40.34 -4.75 7.56
N SER A 297 -39.91 -5.98 7.27
CA SER A 297 -38.67 -6.53 7.83
C SER A 297 -37.45 -5.70 7.41
N ASN A 298 -37.38 -5.26 6.15
CA ASN A 298 -36.29 -4.48 5.63
C ASN A 298 -36.23 -3.08 6.27
N GLU A 299 -37.36 -2.38 6.43
CA GLU A 299 -37.41 -1.08 7.14
C GLU A 299 -37.04 -1.23 8.61
N GLN A 300 -37.41 -2.31 9.28
CA GLN A 300 -36.95 -2.60 10.65
C GLN A 300 -35.44 -2.83 10.73
N LEU A 301 -34.83 -3.53 9.76
CA LEU A 301 -33.41 -3.76 9.69
C LEU A 301 -32.65 -2.46 9.42
N LEU A 302 -33.14 -1.64 8.49
CA LEU A 302 -32.55 -0.35 8.15
C LEU A 302 -32.55 0.60 9.34
N SER A 303 -33.68 0.73 10.05
CA SER A 303 -33.79 1.61 11.22
C SER A 303 -32.94 1.12 12.42
N TRP A 304 -32.67 -0.19 12.48
CA TRP A 304 -31.88 -0.77 13.55
C TRP A 304 -30.39 -0.58 13.35
N CYS A 305 -29.85 -0.62 12.11
CA CYS A 305 -28.42 -0.62 11.86
C CYS A 305 -27.82 0.78 11.74
N ASP A 306 -26.54 0.87 12.05
CA ASP A 306 -25.71 2.07 11.87
C ASP A 306 -24.82 1.95 10.62
N VAL A 307 -24.37 0.75 10.28
CA VAL A 307 -23.51 0.43 9.12
C VAL A 307 -24.08 -0.78 8.39
N ILE A 308 -23.98 -0.78 7.06
CA ILE A 308 -24.45 -1.87 6.20
C ILE A 308 -23.27 -2.46 5.43
N VAL A 309 -23.21 -3.79 5.34
CA VAL A 309 -22.29 -4.53 4.46
C VAL A 309 -23.13 -5.35 3.48
N ILE A 310 -22.89 -5.19 2.18
CA ILE A 310 -23.58 -5.94 1.13
C ILE A 310 -22.55 -6.68 0.29
N GLY A 311 -22.81 -7.96 0.00
CA GLY A 311 -22.15 -8.67 -1.08
C GLY A 311 -21.42 -9.95 -0.72
N PRO A 312 -20.68 -10.09 0.41
CA PRO A 312 -19.99 -11.33 0.75
C PRO A 312 -20.88 -12.57 0.60
N GLY A 313 -20.60 -13.43 -0.40
CA GLY A 313 -21.37 -14.63 -0.70
C GLY A 313 -22.85 -14.43 -1.03
N LEU A 314 -23.27 -13.23 -1.43
CA LEU A 314 -24.67 -12.91 -1.72
C LEU A 314 -25.21 -13.63 -2.96
N GLY A 315 -24.32 -13.92 -3.92
CA GLY A 315 -24.67 -14.43 -5.25
C GLY A 315 -25.26 -13.34 -6.14
N THR A 316 -25.50 -13.70 -7.40
CA THR A 316 -26.01 -12.77 -8.44
C THR A 316 -27.41 -13.15 -8.95
N SER A 317 -28.20 -13.88 -8.15
CA SER A 317 -29.57 -14.28 -8.49
C SER A 317 -30.52 -13.07 -8.54
N VAL A 318 -31.72 -13.26 -9.08
CA VAL A 318 -32.79 -12.23 -9.08
C VAL A 318 -33.08 -11.77 -7.66
N ALA A 319 -33.20 -12.72 -6.72
CA ALA A 319 -33.47 -12.41 -5.31
C ALA A 319 -32.31 -11.63 -4.66
N SER A 320 -31.04 -11.94 -5.00
CA SER A 320 -29.85 -11.21 -4.54
C SER A 320 -29.85 -9.78 -5.06
N ARG A 321 -30.15 -9.61 -6.35
CA ARG A 321 -30.29 -8.31 -7.00
C ARG A 321 -31.36 -7.43 -6.33
N GLU A 322 -32.55 -7.99 -6.05
CA GLU A 322 -33.65 -7.27 -5.40
C GLU A 322 -33.27 -6.83 -3.98
N ARG A 323 -32.54 -7.69 -3.23
CA ARG A 323 -32.02 -7.36 -1.90
C ARG A 323 -31.03 -6.23 -1.94
N GLU A 324 -30.01 -6.35 -2.80
CA GLU A 324 -29.01 -5.30 -2.93
C GLU A 324 -29.61 -3.97 -3.37
N GLN A 325 -30.45 -3.97 -4.40
CA GLN A 325 -31.12 -2.76 -4.88
C GLN A 325 -31.89 -2.07 -3.77
N TRP A 326 -32.64 -2.83 -2.97
CA TRP A 326 -33.42 -2.28 -1.86
C TRP A 326 -32.51 -1.60 -0.81
N PHE A 327 -31.51 -2.32 -0.31
CA PHE A 327 -30.61 -1.78 0.73
C PHE A 327 -29.71 -0.68 0.21
N LEU A 328 -29.22 -0.75 -1.01
CA LEU A 328 -28.41 0.29 -1.65
C LEU A 328 -29.22 1.60 -1.78
N THR A 329 -30.45 1.51 -2.29
CA THR A 329 -31.35 2.68 -2.41
C THR A 329 -31.70 3.27 -1.05
N ALA A 330 -31.96 2.43 -0.07
CA ALA A 330 -32.31 2.85 1.28
C ALA A 330 -31.11 3.49 2.00
N ALA A 331 -29.91 2.92 1.86
CA ALA A 331 -28.68 3.49 2.41
C ALA A 331 -28.38 4.87 1.82
N ALA A 332 -28.55 5.04 0.52
CA ALA A 332 -28.38 6.33 -0.15
C ALA A 332 -29.37 7.41 0.36
N ARG A 333 -30.64 7.02 0.56
CA ARG A 333 -31.69 7.92 1.10
C ARG A 333 -31.35 8.44 2.49
N GLU A 334 -30.81 7.56 3.35
CA GLU A 334 -30.49 7.88 4.75
C GLU A 334 -29.03 8.27 4.98
N LYS A 335 -28.20 8.25 3.93
CA LYS A 335 -26.74 8.45 3.98
C LYS A 335 -26.05 7.54 5.00
N LYS A 336 -26.54 6.31 5.11
CA LYS A 336 -25.92 5.32 6.00
C LYS A 336 -24.61 4.82 5.45
N PRO A 337 -23.55 4.71 6.27
CA PRO A 337 -22.30 4.08 5.87
C PRO A 337 -22.54 2.69 5.30
N LEU A 338 -22.04 2.45 4.10
CA LEU A 338 -22.24 1.22 3.34
C LEU A 338 -20.88 0.70 2.81
N ILE A 339 -20.65 -0.60 2.99
CA ILE A 339 -19.54 -1.32 2.37
C ILE A 339 -20.12 -2.24 1.31
N LEU A 340 -19.62 -2.13 0.08
CA LEU A 340 -20.01 -2.97 -1.05
C LEU A 340 -18.83 -3.81 -1.51
N ASP A 341 -18.96 -5.14 -1.44
CA ASP A 341 -17.88 -6.09 -1.72
C ASP A 341 -18.39 -7.27 -2.56
N ALA A 342 -17.48 -8.00 -3.16
CA ALA A 342 -17.72 -9.29 -3.81
C ALA A 342 -18.90 -9.28 -4.79
N ASP A 343 -19.95 -10.09 -4.51
CA ASP A 343 -21.12 -10.19 -5.40
C ASP A 343 -21.91 -8.88 -5.49
N GLY A 344 -21.86 -8.03 -4.47
CA GLY A 344 -22.42 -6.68 -4.54
C GLY A 344 -21.73 -5.83 -5.62
N LEU A 345 -20.42 -5.90 -5.74
CA LEU A 345 -19.71 -5.22 -6.82
C LEU A 345 -19.99 -5.84 -8.20
N ASN A 346 -20.20 -7.17 -8.26
CA ASN A 346 -20.60 -7.84 -9.50
C ASN A 346 -22.00 -7.41 -9.96
N LEU A 347 -22.93 -7.27 -9.04
CA LEU A 347 -24.29 -6.76 -9.34
C LEU A 347 -24.26 -5.28 -9.71
N LEU A 348 -23.46 -4.47 -9.01
CA LEU A 348 -23.25 -3.06 -9.35
C LEU A 348 -22.71 -2.90 -10.78
N ALA A 349 -21.70 -3.69 -11.16
CA ALA A 349 -21.14 -3.67 -12.52
C ALA A 349 -22.18 -4.05 -13.60
N ALA A 350 -23.09 -4.99 -13.27
CA ALA A 350 -24.18 -5.39 -14.17
C ALA A 350 -25.32 -4.36 -14.27
N HIS A 351 -25.39 -3.40 -13.33
CA HIS A 351 -26.48 -2.43 -13.23
C HIS A 351 -25.93 -0.98 -13.08
N PRO A 352 -25.33 -0.39 -14.14
CA PRO A 352 -24.68 0.93 -14.07
C PRO A 352 -25.61 2.05 -13.57
N GLN A 353 -26.93 1.91 -13.73
CA GLN A 353 -27.93 2.86 -13.21
C GLN A 353 -27.91 2.95 -11.67
N TRP A 354 -27.29 2.02 -10.96
CA TRP A 354 -27.18 2.07 -9.50
C TRP A 354 -26.06 2.98 -9.01
N TYR A 355 -25.15 3.43 -9.88
CA TYR A 355 -24.09 4.38 -9.53
C TYR A 355 -24.65 5.68 -8.95
N GLN A 356 -25.89 6.06 -9.29
CA GLN A 356 -26.58 7.23 -8.69
C GLN A 356 -26.85 7.10 -7.17
N TYR A 357 -26.76 5.90 -6.61
CA TYR A 357 -26.94 5.64 -5.18
C TYR A 357 -25.63 5.61 -4.39
N LEU A 358 -24.50 5.74 -5.08
CA LEU A 358 -23.18 5.81 -4.47
C LEU A 358 -22.89 7.24 -3.98
N GLY A 359 -21.82 7.43 -3.25
CA GLY A 359 -21.37 8.71 -2.72
C GLY A 359 -20.44 8.56 -1.53
N GLU A 360 -20.14 9.64 -0.84
CA GLU A 360 -19.20 9.74 0.28
C GLU A 360 -19.46 8.77 1.45
N HIS A 361 -20.68 8.25 1.55
CA HIS A 361 -21.09 7.26 2.57
C HIS A 361 -20.77 5.81 2.18
N VAL A 362 -20.24 5.56 0.97
CA VAL A 362 -19.99 4.21 0.43
C VAL A 362 -18.50 3.92 0.36
N VAL A 363 -18.13 2.69 0.75
CA VAL A 363 -16.80 2.11 0.55
C VAL A 363 -16.94 0.93 -0.41
N LEU A 364 -16.29 1.01 -1.57
CA LEU A 364 -16.19 -0.07 -2.55
C LEU A 364 -14.88 -0.82 -2.33
N THR A 365 -14.91 -2.16 -2.30
CA THR A 365 -13.73 -2.98 -2.01
C THR A 365 -13.38 -3.94 -3.15
N PRO A 366 -13.20 -3.47 -4.40
CA PRO A 366 -12.94 -4.36 -5.52
C PRO A 366 -11.52 -4.95 -5.46
N HIS A 367 -11.38 -6.24 -5.78
CA HIS A 367 -10.12 -6.77 -6.27
C HIS A 367 -9.96 -6.45 -7.77
N ILE A 368 -8.77 -6.68 -8.34
CA ILE A 368 -8.47 -6.32 -9.75
C ILE A 368 -9.51 -6.87 -10.75
N GLY A 369 -9.99 -8.11 -10.55
CA GLY A 369 -11.01 -8.70 -11.44
C GLY A 369 -12.40 -8.07 -11.30
N GLU A 370 -12.79 -7.64 -10.10
CA GLU A 370 -14.03 -6.86 -9.87
C GLU A 370 -13.90 -5.46 -10.45
N MET A 371 -12.75 -4.82 -10.26
CA MET A 371 -12.46 -3.51 -10.86
C MET A 371 -12.49 -3.58 -12.40
N SER A 372 -12.01 -4.67 -12.99
CA SER A 372 -12.10 -4.89 -14.44
C SER A 372 -13.54 -4.89 -14.93
N ARG A 373 -14.46 -5.54 -14.19
CA ARG A 373 -15.91 -5.54 -14.51
C ARG A 373 -16.56 -4.17 -14.31
N LEU A 374 -16.19 -3.45 -13.24
CA LEU A 374 -16.72 -2.12 -12.93
C LEU A 374 -16.28 -1.07 -13.94
N SER A 375 -15.00 -1.09 -14.34
CA SER A 375 -14.39 -0.06 -15.18
C SER A 375 -14.40 -0.38 -16.69
N GLY A 376 -14.66 -1.64 -17.06
CA GLY A 376 -14.53 -2.14 -18.44
C GLY A 376 -13.09 -2.23 -18.95
N ARG A 377 -12.08 -2.00 -18.08
CA ARG A 377 -10.65 -2.08 -18.41
C ARG A 377 -10.14 -3.51 -18.22
N THR A 378 -9.09 -3.86 -18.95
CA THR A 378 -8.40 -5.15 -18.77
C THR A 378 -7.63 -5.19 -17.45
N ILE A 379 -7.40 -6.39 -16.91
CA ILE A 379 -6.59 -6.61 -15.71
C ILE A 379 -5.19 -5.99 -15.87
N GLN A 380 -4.57 -6.15 -17.05
CA GLN A 380 -3.24 -5.63 -17.32
C GLN A 380 -3.19 -4.08 -17.29
N GLU A 381 -4.17 -3.41 -17.89
CA GLU A 381 -4.27 -1.95 -17.84
C GLU A 381 -4.44 -1.44 -16.41
N ILE A 382 -5.25 -2.13 -15.60
CA ILE A 382 -5.46 -1.78 -14.19
C ILE A 382 -4.17 -1.95 -13.38
N GLN A 383 -3.45 -3.05 -13.57
CA GLN A 383 -2.18 -3.30 -12.88
C GLN A 383 -1.09 -2.30 -13.27
N HIS A 384 -1.08 -1.83 -14.52
CA HIS A 384 -0.14 -0.80 -14.96
C HIS A 384 -0.43 0.58 -14.34
N GLU A 385 -1.68 0.88 -14.01
CA GLU A 385 -2.15 2.19 -13.54
C GLU A 385 -3.01 2.04 -12.28
N ILE A 386 -2.58 1.21 -11.32
CA ILE A 386 -3.42 0.81 -10.18
C ILE A 386 -3.85 2.02 -9.33
N ALA A 387 -2.93 2.96 -9.07
CA ALA A 387 -3.22 4.17 -8.31
C ALA A 387 -4.24 5.06 -9.02
N ASP A 388 -4.02 5.31 -10.32
CA ASP A 388 -4.90 6.16 -11.12
C ASP A 388 -6.27 5.49 -11.34
N THR A 389 -6.32 4.16 -11.42
CA THR A 389 -7.58 3.40 -11.50
C THR A 389 -8.41 3.55 -10.23
N ALA A 390 -7.79 3.48 -9.04
CA ALA A 390 -8.47 3.68 -7.77
C ALA A 390 -8.99 5.11 -7.63
N LEU A 391 -8.17 6.11 -7.95
CA LEU A 391 -8.55 7.53 -7.94
C LEU A 391 -9.72 7.82 -8.90
N LYS A 392 -9.66 7.26 -10.11
CA LYS A 392 -10.71 7.42 -11.11
C LYS A 392 -12.02 6.78 -10.66
N CYS A 393 -11.96 5.56 -10.11
CA CYS A 393 -13.14 4.90 -9.55
C CYS A 393 -13.77 5.76 -8.45
N ALA A 394 -12.98 6.27 -7.51
CA ALA A 394 -13.46 7.11 -6.43
C ALA A 394 -14.09 8.42 -6.95
N ALA A 395 -13.47 9.08 -7.92
CA ALA A 395 -13.98 10.31 -8.52
C ALA A 395 -15.30 10.10 -9.30
N GLU A 396 -15.42 9.00 -10.05
CA GLU A 396 -16.61 8.68 -10.85
C GLU A 396 -17.79 8.25 -9.99
N THR A 397 -17.54 7.62 -8.84
CA THR A 397 -18.59 7.12 -7.95
C THR A 397 -18.89 8.03 -6.76
N GLY A 398 -18.03 9.02 -6.49
CA GLY A 398 -18.09 9.85 -5.28
C GLY A 398 -17.84 9.05 -3.99
N SER A 399 -17.33 7.82 -4.09
CA SER A 399 -17.17 6.85 -2.99
C SER A 399 -15.69 6.64 -2.65
N VAL A 400 -15.42 6.03 -1.50
CA VAL A 400 -14.08 5.52 -1.23
C VAL A 400 -13.86 4.22 -1.99
N CYS A 401 -12.78 4.15 -2.76
CA CYS A 401 -12.34 2.96 -3.46
C CYS A 401 -11.19 2.29 -2.71
N VAL A 402 -11.36 1.03 -2.31
CA VAL A 402 -10.34 0.14 -1.73
C VAL A 402 -9.98 -0.88 -2.81
N LEU A 403 -9.06 -0.55 -3.71
CA LEU A 403 -8.62 -1.44 -4.78
C LEU A 403 -7.61 -2.45 -4.23
N LYS A 404 -8.09 -3.68 -4.02
CA LYS A 404 -7.34 -4.79 -3.41
C LYS A 404 -6.33 -5.37 -4.38
N ASP A 405 -5.05 -5.35 -3.99
CA ASP A 405 -3.95 -6.06 -4.63
C ASP A 405 -2.85 -6.29 -3.57
N ALA A 406 -1.70 -6.82 -3.97
CA ALA A 406 -0.52 -7.01 -3.12
C ALA A 406 -0.05 -5.69 -2.43
N CYS A 407 -0.32 -4.54 -3.04
CA CYS A 407 -0.33 -3.23 -2.41
C CYS A 407 -1.72 -2.61 -2.63
N THR A 408 -2.58 -2.70 -1.63
CA THR A 408 -3.94 -2.14 -1.73
C THR A 408 -3.91 -0.63 -1.77
N VAL A 409 -4.64 -0.05 -2.73
CA VAL A 409 -4.80 1.41 -2.88
C VAL A 409 -6.15 1.83 -2.32
N ILE A 410 -6.16 2.79 -1.42
CA ILE A 410 -7.37 3.37 -0.84
C ILE A 410 -7.44 4.84 -1.28
N ALA A 411 -8.48 5.22 -1.99
CA ALA A 411 -8.62 6.57 -2.53
C ALA A 411 -10.04 7.12 -2.34
N ASP A 412 -10.15 8.46 -2.25
CA ASP A 412 -11.44 9.15 -2.24
C ASP A 412 -11.60 10.09 -3.46
N GLU A 413 -12.78 10.67 -3.59
CA GLU A 413 -13.15 11.60 -4.66
C GLU A 413 -12.37 12.93 -4.61
N LYS A 414 -11.73 13.25 -3.49
CA LYS A 414 -10.91 14.47 -3.30
C LYS A 414 -9.46 14.26 -3.69
N GLY A 415 -9.10 13.02 -4.08
CA GLY A 415 -7.74 12.67 -4.46
C GLY A 415 -6.82 12.32 -3.29
N GLN A 416 -7.35 12.18 -2.06
CA GLN A 416 -6.59 11.60 -0.96
C GLN A 416 -6.36 10.11 -1.22
N MET A 417 -5.12 9.65 -0.99
CA MET A 417 -4.74 8.27 -1.27
C MET A 417 -3.87 7.69 -0.16
N TYR A 418 -4.15 6.44 0.18
CA TYR A 418 -3.32 5.63 1.06
C TYR A 418 -2.87 4.35 0.33
N LEU A 419 -1.62 3.97 0.55
CA LEU A 419 -1.07 2.69 0.08
C LEU A 419 -0.87 1.78 1.28
N ASN A 420 -1.51 0.63 1.28
CA ASN A 420 -1.32 -0.35 2.34
C ASN A 420 -0.11 -1.23 2.06
N LEU A 421 0.85 -1.20 2.98
CA LEU A 421 2.09 -1.96 2.90
C LEU A 421 2.13 -3.16 3.87
N SER A 422 1.11 -3.29 4.74
CA SER A 422 0.94 -4.46 5.62
C SER A 422 0.29 -5.62 4.87
N GLY A 423 0.46 -6.81 5.39
CA GLY A 423 -0.02 -8.04 4.79
C GLY A 423 1.03 -8.79 3.98
N ASN A 424 0.72 -10.04 3.67
CA ASN A 424 1.62 -10.96 3.02
C ASN A 424 0.86 -11.91 2.07
N SER A 425 1.61 -12.70 1.28
CA SER A 425 1.03 -13.61 0.29
C SER A 425 0.20 -14.76 0.88
N GLY A 426 0.33 -15.06 2.17
CA GLY A 426 -0.52 -16.03 2.86
C GLY A 426 -1.98 -15.60 2.96
N MET A 427 -2.25 -14.28 2.87
CA MET A 427 -3.61 -13.73 2.85
C MET A 427 -4.35 -13.96 1.52
N ALA A 428 -3.68 -14.47 0.48
CA ALA A 428 -4.28 -14.85 -0.78
C ALA A 428 -5.06 -16.19 -0.64
N THR A 429 -6.04 -16.20 0.26
CA THR A 429 -6.90 -17.34 0.58
C THR A 429 -8.37 -16.94 0.52
N ALA A 430 -9.27 -17.90 0.24
CA ALA A 430 -10.71 -17.65 0.21
C ALA A 430 -11.22 -17.13 1.56
N GLY A 431 -12.06 -16.11 1.54
CA GLY A 431 -12.64 -15.51 2.73
C GLY A 431 -11.84 -14.33 3.32
N SER A 432 -10.60 -14.06 2.88
CA SER A 432 -9.81 -12.93 3.37
C SER A 432 -10.49 -11.58 3.06
N GLY A 433 -11.11 -11.42 1.89
CA GLY A 433 -11.93 -10.24 1.54
C GLY A 433 -13.17 -10.09 2.43
N ASP A 434 -13.84 -11.21 2.73
CA ASP A 434 -15.01 -11.19 3.62
C ASP A 434 -14.62 -10.70 5.03
N VAL A 435 -13.45 -11.13 5.54
CA VAL A 435 -12.89 -10.64 6.80
C VAL A 435 -12.62 -9.14 6.74
N LEU A 436 -12.03 -8.64 5.65
CA LEU A 436 -11.79 -7.21 5.46
C LEU A 436 -13.08 -6.41 5.53
N SER A 437 -14.15 -6.86 4.87
CA SER A 437 -15.45 -6.18 4.89
C SER A 437 -16.01 -6.08 6.31
N GLY A 438 -15.84 -7.12 7.13
CA GLY A 438 -16.21 -7.10 8.54
C GLY A 438 -15.38 -6.12 9.38
N ILE A 439 -14.06 -6.10 9.19
CA ILE A 439 -13.16 -5.16 9.87
C ILE A 439 -13.52 -3.72 9.52
N LEU A 440 -13.71 -3.42 8.24
CA LEU A 440 -14.12 -2.09 7.78
C LEU A 440 -15.41 -1.64 8.45
N ALA A 441 -16.40 -2.51 8.54
CA ALA A 441 -17.68 -2.20 9.21
C ALA A 441 -17.49 -1.86 10.69
N ALA A 442 -16.66 -2.61 11.40
CA ALA A 442 -16.34 -2.34 12.81
C ALA A 442 -15.60 -1.00 12.97
N VAL A 443 -14.62 -0.73 12.11
CA VAL A 443 -13.89 0.54 12.12
C VAL A 443 -14.84 1.71 11.88
N LEU A 444 -15.78 1.61 10.94
CA LEU A 444 -16.81 2.66 10.75
C LEU A 444 -17.67 2.85 12.00
N CYS A 445 -18.01 1.76 12.71
CA CYS A 445 -18.75 1.84 13.96
C CYS A 445 -17.96 2.54 15.08
N MET A 446 -16.64 2.38 15.16
CA MET A 446 -15.80 3.01 16.20
C MET A 446 -15.94 4.54 16.21
N TYR A 447 -16.12 5.14 15.04
CA TYR A 447 -16.19 6.59 14.89
C TYR A 447 -17.62 7.20 14.93
N LEU A 448 -18.68 6.39 15.12
CA LEU A 448 -20.07 6.87 15.05
C LEU A 448 -20.40 7.97 16.07
N LYS A 449 -19.73 7.95 17.22
CA LYS A 449 -20.04 8.87 18.34
C LYS A 449 -18.86 9.75 18.74
N THR A 450 -17.77 9.73 17.97
CA THR A 450 -16.62 10.60 18.23
C THR A 450 -16.95 12.04 17.78
N GLU A 451 -16.47 13.03 18.52
CA GLU A 451 -16.61 14.44 18.16
C GLU A 451 -15.84 14.74 16.87
N GLU A 452 -14.63 14.20 16.74
CA GLU A 452 -13.84 14.30 15.53
C GLU A 452 -14.16 13.14 14.59
N GLN A 453 -14.59 13.49 13.40
CA GLN A 453 -14.90 12.54 12.32
C GLN A 453 -13.79 12.57 11.27
N PRO A 454 -12.83 11.63 11.31
CA PRO A 454 -11.84 11.56 10.25
C PRO A 454 -12.52 11.22 8.91
N PRO A 455 -11.91 11.62 7.78
CA PRO A 455 -12.45 11.30 6.46
C PRO A 455 -12.68 9.80 6.28
N MET A 456 -13.69 9.43 5.50
CA MET A 456 -14.04 8.02 5.25
C MET A 456 -12.84 7.22 4.69
N VAL A 457 -12.03 7.85 3.84
CA VAL A 457 -10.82 7.24 3.27
C VAL A 457 -9.79 6.87 4.33
N LEU A 458 -9.63 7.68 5.39
CA LEU A 458 -8.72 7.34 6.50
C LEU A 458 -9.27 6.20 7.35
N LYS A 459 -10.59 6.19 7.64
CA LYS A 459 -11.23 5.05 8.33
C LYS A 459 -11.04 3.76 7.53
N ALA A 460 -11.25 3.80 6.22
CA ALA A 460 -11.01 2.66 5.34
C ALA A 460 -9.53 2.24 5.34
N ALA A 461 -8.60 3.18 5.28
CA ALA A 461 -7.17 2.89 5.33
C ALA A 461 -6.76 2.22 6.66
N LEU A 462 -7.29 2.66 7.80
CA LEU A 462 -7.07 2.04 9.10
C LEU A 462 -7.60 0.61 9.14
N GLY A 463 -8.79 0.35 8.59
CA GLY A 463 -9.35 -1.00 8.51
C GLY A 463 -8.52 -1.93 7.61
N VAL A 464 -8.08 -1.44 6.46
CA VAL A 464 -7.20 -2.20 5.54
C VAL A 464 -5.83 -2.48 6.20
N TYR A 465 -5.27 -1.49 6.90
CA TYR A 465 -4.02 -1.67 7.63
C TYR A 465 -4.14 -2.71 8.74
N LEU A 466 -5.20 -2.62 9.56
CA LEU A 466 -5.48 -3.59 10.63
C LEU A 466 -5.63 -5.01 10.08
N HIS A 467 -6.35 -5.17 8.97
CA HIS A 467 -6.50 -6.46 8.27
C HIS A 467 -5.13 -7.03 7.85
N GLY A 468 -4.28 -6.21 7.21
CA GLY A 468 -2.94 -6.63 6.79
C GLY A 468 -2.04 -6.97 7.97
N LEU A 469 -2.07 -6.17 9.04
CA LEU A 469 -1.30 -6.42 10.27
C LEU A 469 -1.70 -7.75 10.93
N CYS A 470 -3.01 -8.06 10.99
CA CYS A 470 -3.48 -9.36 11.47
C CYS A 470 -2.92 -10.51 10.61
N GLY A 471 -2.88 -10.34 9.29
CA GLY A 471 -2.27 -11.29 8.37
C GLY A 471 -0.78 -11.49 8.63
N ASP A 472 -0.04 -10.41 8.90
CA ASP A 472 1.39 -10.49 9.19
C ASP A 472 1.67 -11.18 10.53
N LEU A 473 0.88 -10.89 11.56
CA LEU A 473 0.96 -11.58 12.85
C LEU A 473 0.63 -13.06 12.73
N ALA A 474 -0.41 -13.41 11.96
CA ALA A 474 -0.79 -14.80 11.70
C ALA A 474 0.32 -15.55 10.92
N ALA A 475 0.88 -14.94 9.88
CA ALA A 475 1.95 -15.54 9.09
C ALA A 475 3.24 -15.75 9.89
N ALA A 476 3.56 -14.85 10.81
CA ALA A 476 4.73 -14.98 11.68
C ALA A 476 4.66 -16.20 12.61
N GLU A 477 3.45 -16.60 13.02
CA GLU A 477 3.26 -17.72 13.95
C GLU A 477 2.87 -19.03 13.24
N LYS A 478 1.96 -18.95 12.24
CA LYS A 478 1.41 -20.13 11.54
C LYS A 478 2.10 -20.42 10.20
N GLY A 479 2.88 -19.47 9.69
CA GLY A 479 3.49 -19.53 8.37
C GLY A 479 2.50 -19.19 7.25
N MET A 480 2.99 -18.57 6.17
CA MET A 480 2.17 -18.07 5.05
C MET A 480 1.40 -19.18 4.31
N ARG A 481 1.93 -20.42 4.26
CA ARG A 481 1.32 -21.50 3.46
C ARG A 481 0.11 -22.15 4.11
N SER A 482 0.03 -22.11 5.44
CA SER A 482 -1.04 -22.74 6.22
C SER A 482 -2.11 -21.78 6.69
N MET A 483 -1.97 -20.51 6.37
CA MET A 483 -2.85 -19.44 6.84
C MET A 483 -4.23 -19.51 6.16
N LEU A 484 -5.27 -19.39 6.97
CA LEU A 484 -6.66 -19.30 6.55
C LEU A 484 -7.24 -17.93 6.92
N ALA A 485 -8.38 -17.57 6.32
CA ALA A 485 -9.07 -16.33 6.64
C ALA A 485 -9.49 -16.23 8.13
N GLY A 486 -9.83 -17.36 8.75
CA GLY A 486 -10.13 -17.44 10.18
C GLY A 486 -8.94 -17.05 11.07
N ASP A 487 -7.71 -17.29 10.61
CA ASP A 487 -6.51 -16.92 11.35
C ASP A 487 -6.38 -15.39 11.43
N ILE A 488 -6.76 -14.65 10.38
CA ILE A 488 -6.77 -13.18 10.41
C ILE A 488 -7.70 -12.69 11.53
N ILE A 489 -8.89 -13.30 11.69
CA ILE A 489 -9.84 -12.98 12.76
C ILE A 489 -9.26 -13.30 14.15
N GLU A 490 -8.54 -14.40 14.27
CA GLU A 490 -7.91 -14.85 15.52
C GLU A 490 -6.88 -13.83 16.04
N TYR A 491 -6.16 -13.14 15.12
CA TYR A 491 -5.13 -12.17 15.48
C TYR A 491 -5.64 -10.73 15.65
N LEU A 492 -6.92 -10.45 15.43
CA LEU A 492 -7.51 -9.12 15.66
C LEU A 492 -7.27 -8.59 17.09
N PRO A 493 -7.48 -9.36 18.17
CA PRO A 493 -7.21 -8.86 19.52
C PRO A 493 -5.75 -8.44 19.74
N LYS A 494 -4.81 -9.21 19.18
CA LYS A 494 -3.36 -8.92 19.28
C LYS A 494 -2.98 -7.66 18.48
N ALA A 495 -3.55 -7.48 17.30
CA ALA A 495 -3.29 -6.31 16.48
C ALA A 495 -3.88 -5.02 17.08
N LEU A 496 -5.08 -5.09 17.67
CA LEU A 496 -5.71 -3.96 18.36
C LEU A 496 -4.93 -3.57 19.62
N ALA A 497 -4.43 -4.55 20.39
CA ALA A 497 -3.61 -4.28 21.59
C ALA A 497 -2.32 -3.50 21.27
N ILE A 498 -1.72 -3.67 20.09
CA ILE A 498 -0.58 -2.84 19.64
C ILE A 498 -0.97 -1.36 19.59
N GLY A 499 -2.18 -1.05 19.14
CA GLY A 499 -2.68 0.34 19.12
C GLY A 499 -2.90 0.91 20.53
N GLU A 500 -3.35 0.09 21.46
CA GLU A 500 -3.56 0.47 22.87
C GLU A 500 -2.21 0.72 23.59
N GLU A 501 -1.19 -0.12 23.35
CA GLU A 501 0.17 0.07 23.88
C GLU A 501 0.83 1.36 23.36
N GLU A 502 0.68 1.67 22.07
CA GLU A 502 1.21 2.90 21.45
C GLU A 502 0.50 4.17 21.97
N SER A 503 -0.76 4.07 22.41
CA SER A 503 -1.50 5.17 23.03
C SER A 503 -1.17 5.38 24.52
N GLY A 504 -0.41 4.47 25.13
CA GLY A 504 0.00 4.56 26.54
C GLY A 504 -1.09 4.17 27.53
N LEU A 505 -2.08 3.38 27.08
CA LEU A 505 -3.16 2.80 27.89
C LEU A 505 -2.74 1.50 28.56
#